data_694a3b446efcac73cb99b2b2593346d4
#
_entry.id   694a3b446efcac73cb99b2b2593346d4
#
_cell.length_a   1.000
_cell.length_b   1.000
_cell.length_c   1.000
_cell.angle_alpha   90.00
_cell.angle_beta   90.00
_cell.angle_gamma   90.00
#
_symmetry.space_group_name_H-M   'P 1'
#
loop_
_entity.id
_entity.type
_entity.pdbx_description
1 polymer ?
#
loop_
_entity_poly.entity_id
_entity_poly.type
_entity_poly.pdbx_seq_one_letter_code
_entity_poly.pdbx_strand_id
1 'polypeptide(L)'
;MLIIGTYDENGNPNAMNAAWGGQWDNHKIMISMGKHQTSDNLNLKGEFTVAFATVETMVAADYVGIVSQKKDPDKIAKSGLNVIASENVDAPVFTDFPMTMECRIIEKQKESDTGCYIIAEIVNILCDENYLAKDGKPDIEKMNLITFNPIQMGYNLLGKRVGNAFSDGKALK
;
A
#
# COMPACT_ATOMS: atom_id res chain seq x y z
N MET A 1 2.39 -4.27 5.45
CA MET A 1 2.56 -2.81 5.56
C MET A 1 2.24 -2.19 4.21
N LEU A 2 1.40 -1.17 4.17
CA LEU A 2 0.85 -0.61 2.93
C LEU A 2 1.52 0.73 2.61
N ILE A 3 1.99 0.90 1.38
CA ILE A 3 2.58 2.14 0.87
C ILE A 3 1.60 2.77 -0.12
N ILE A 4 1.05 3.92 0.26
CA ILE A 4 0.06 4.65 -0.52
C ILE A 4 0.77 5.62 -1.44
N GLY A 5 0.62 5.45 -2.75
CA GLY A 5 1.16 6.34 -3.78
C GLY A 5 0.10 7.30 -4.31
N THR A 6 0.41 8.59 -4.37
CA THR A 6 -0.49 9.64 -4.89
C THR A 6 0.29 10.71 -5.63
N TYR A 7 -0.36 11.42 -6.56
CA TYR A 7 0.18 12.67 -7.11
C TYR A 7 -0.43 13.88 -6.41
N ASP A 8 0.37 14.93 -6.23
CA ASP A 8 -0.12 16.25 -5.82
C ASP A 8 -0.76 17.01 -7.00
N GLU A 9 -1.17 18.26 -6.78
CA GLU A 9 -1.76 19.15 -7.79
C GLU A 9 -0.83 19.45 -8.98
N ASN A 10 0.47 19.35 -8.77
CA ASN A 10 1.50 19.62 -9.77
C ASN A 10 2.02 18.34 -10.46
N GLY A 11 1.46 17.16 -10.12
CA GLY A 11 1.90 15.87 -10.63
C GLY A 11 3.16 15.32 -9.94
N ASN A 12 3.60 15.89 -8.81
CA ASN A 12 4.73 15.34 -8.07
C ASN A 12 4.30 14.08 -7.31
N PRO A 13 5.09 13.00 -7.36
CA PRO A 13 4.77 11.77 -6.65
C PRO A 13 4.97 11.92 -5.14
N ASN A 14 4.07 11.31 -4.38
CA ASN A 14 4.18 11.18 -2.93
C ASN A 14 3.90 9.73 -2.52
N ALA A 15 4.60 9.27 -1.50
CA ALA A 15 4.36 7.99 -0.85
C ALA A 15 4.10 8.20 0.65
N MET A 16 3.21 7.41 1.22
CA MET A 16 2.95 7.37 2.65
C MET A 16 2.82 5.93 3.13
N ASN A 17 3.43 5.62 4.26
CA ASN A 17 3.21 4.36 4.95
C ASN A 17 1.88 4.40 5.73
N ALA A 18 0.96 3.48 5.43
CA ALA A 18 -0.30 3.34 6.14
C ALA A 18 -0.26 2.09 7.03
N ALA A 19 -0.39 2.29 8.33
CA ALA A 19 -0.45 1.22 9.32
C ALA A 19 -1.87 0.60 9.43
N TRP A 20 -2.90 1.38 9.13
CA TRP A 20 -4.29 1.01 9.34
C TRP A 20 -5.03 0.87 8.01
N GLY A 21 -5.12 -0.36 7.53
CA GLY A 21 -5.82 -0.70 6.30
C GLY A 21 -5.79 -2.19 6.03
N GLY A 22 -6.60 -2.62 5.10
CA GLY A 22 -6.68 -4.01 4.69
C GLY A 22 -7.77 -4.24 3.67
N GLN A 23 -7.87 -5.47 3.22
CA GLN A 23 -8.87 -5.90 2.26
C GLN A 23 -10.27 -5.77 2.88
N TRP A 24 -11.17 -5.07 2.20
CA TRP A 24 -12.57 -4.90 2.59
C TRP A 24 -13.43 -6.06 2.09
N ASP A 25 -13.23 -6.43 0.83
CA ASP A 25 -13.80 -7.61 0.18
C ASP A 25 -12.86 -8.09 -0.95
N ASN A 26 -13.34 -8.97 -1.84
CA ASN A 26 -12.51 -9.53 -2.91
C ASN A 26 -11.98 -8.49 -3.92
N HIS A 27 -12.62 -7.32 -4.00
CA HIS A 27 -12.31 -6.30 -4.99
C HIS A 27 -12.08 -4.91 -4.38
N LYS A 28 -12.11 -4.80 -3.05
CA LYS A 28 -12.00 -3.51 -2.38
C LYS A 28 -11.00 -3.53 -1.23
N ILE A 29 -10.40 -2.39 -1.00
CA ILE A 29 -9.52 -2.12 0.14
C ILE A 29 -10.06 -0.96 0.97
N MET A 30 -9.88 -1.04 2.28
CA MET A 30 -10.17 0.05 3.22
C MET A 30 -8.88 0.58 3.81
N ILE A 31 -8.74 1.89 3.91
CA ILE A 31 -7.60 2.55 4.53
C ILE A 31 -8.13 3.64 5.48
N SER A 32 -7.61 3.62 6.71
CA SER A 32 -7.82 4.69 7.69
C SER A 32 -6.53 5.50 7.83
N MET A 33 -6.63 6.82 7.76
CA MET A 33 -5.47 7.71 7.82
C MET A 33 -5.81 9.03 8.51
N GLY A 34 -4.79 9.65 9.10
CA GLY A 34 -4.85 11.02 9.60
C GLY A 34 -4.79 12.05 8.47
N LYS A 35 -4.76 13.34 8.85
CA LYS A 35 -4.55 14.45 7.92
C LYS A 35 -3.08 14.51 7.49
N HIS A 36 -2.84 14.22 6.21
CA HIS A 36 -1.51 14.22 5.59
C HIS A 36 -1.58 14.83 4.20
N GLN A 37 -0.43 15.09 3.56
CA GLN A 37 -0.40 15.42 2.13
C GLN A 37 -1.14 14.38 1.30
N THR A 38 -1.02 13.09 1.67
CA THR A 38 -1.72 12.00 0.98
C THR A 38 -3.24 12.16 1.03
N SER A 39 -3.83 12.54 2.18
CA SER A 39 -5.29 12.76 2.25
C SER A 39 -5.73 13.96 1.40
N ASP A 40 -4.90 15.01 1.29
CA ASP A 40 -5.16 16.14 0.41
C ASP A 40 -5.13 15.70 -1.07
N ASN A 41 -4.12 14.92 -1.47
CA ASN A 41 -3.98 14.38 -2.82
C ASN A 41 -5.15 13.45 -3.19
N LEU A 42 -5.59 12.60 -2.25
CA LEU A 42 -6.76 11.71 -2.43
C LEU A 42 -8.07 12.51 -2.58
N ASN A 43 -8.18 13.66 -1.92
CA ASN A 43 -9.31 14.56 -2.13
C ASN A 43 -9.32 15.18 -3.52
N LEU A 44 -8.14 15.44 -4.07
CA LEU A 44 -7.97 16.05 -5.38
C LEU A 44 -8.22 15.06 -6.52
N LYS A 45 -7.61 13.86 -6.43
CA LYS A 45 -7.54 12.89 -7.55
C LYS A 45 -8.54 11.75 -7.43
N GLY A 46 -8.86 11.30 -6.22
CA GLY A 46 -9.72 10.12 -6.01
C GLY A 46 -9.09 8.79 -6.42
N GLU A 47 -7.84 8.81 -6.87
CA GLU A 47 -7.09 7.65 -7.37
C GLU A 47 -5.74 7.55 -6.67
N PHE A 48 -5.25 6.31 -6.47
CA PHE A 48 -4.00 6.04 -5.76
C PHE A 48 -3.50 4.63 -6.04
N THR A 49 -2.26 4.37 -5.65
CA THR A 49 -1.70 3.02 -5.62
C THR A 49 -1.48 2.55 -4.19
N VAL A 50 -1.48 1.22 -3.99
CA VAL A 50 -1.13 0.57 -2.73
C VAL A 50 -0.08 -0.48 -3.00
N ALA A 51 1.15 -0.22 -2.64
CA ALA A 51 2.25 -1.17 -2.71
C ALA A 51 2.46 -1.89 -1.37
N PHE A 52 3.14 -3.04 -1.42
CA PHE A 52 3.40 -3.87 -0.24
C PHE A 52 4.89 -3.85 0.09
N ALA A 53 5.22 -3.34 1.29
CA ALA A 53 6.60 -3.27 1.74
C ALA A 53 7.16 -4.66 2.09
N THR A 54 8.44 -4.82 1.80
CA THR A 54 9.23 -6.04 2.02
C THR A 54 10.35 -5.79 3.03
N VAL A 55 11.06 -6.83 3.41
CA VAL A 55 12.27 -6.71 4.25
C VAL A 55 13.29 -5.80 3.57
N GLU A 56 13.47 -5.95 2.25
CA GLU A 56 14.46 -5.20 1.47
C GLU A 56 14.10 -3.72 1.35
N THR A 57 12.82 -3.40 1.26
CA THR A 57 12.32 -2.02 1.11
C THR A 57 11.95 -1.35 2.43
N MET A 58 12.12 -2.03 3.57
CA MET A 58 11.66 -1.59 4.90
C MET A 58 12.12 -0.17 5.25
N VAL A 59 13.39 0.15 5.03
CA VAL A 59 13.96 1.46 5.39
C VAL A 59 13.32 2.59 4.58
N ALA A 60 13.18 2.41 3.26
CA ALA A 60 12.52 3.39 2.40
C ALA A 60 11.04 3.53 2.75
N ALA A 61 10.36 2.41 3.02
CA ALA A 61 8.97 2.36 3.42
C ALA A 61 8.70 3.06 4.77
N ASP A 62 9.58 2.90 5.74
CA ASP A 62 9.52 3.62 7.02
C ASP A 62 9.77 5.11 6.83
N TYR A 63 10.84 5.46 6.08
CA TYR A 63 11.19 6.84 5.79
C TYR A 63 10.03 7.64 5.18
N VAL A 64 9.32 7.07 4.19
CA VAL A 64 8.17 7.77 3.58
C VAL A 64 6.96 7.86 4.52
N GLY A 65 6.94 7.11 5.60
CA GLY A 65 5.95 7.21 6.67
C GLY A 65 6.23 8.34 7.65
N ILE A 66 7.48 8.57 8.01
CA ILE A 66 7.87 9.55 9.04
C ILE A 66 8.15 10.95 8.49
N VAL A 67 8.42 11.09 7.18
CA VAL A 67 8.71 12.37 6.53
C VAL A 67 7.48 12.90 5.80
N SER A 68 7.12 14.15 6.05
CA SER A 68 6.04 14.83 5.34
C SER A 68 6.57 15.53 4.09
N GLN A 69 5.95 15.29 2.91
CA GLN A 69 6.29 15.98 1.66
C GLN A 69 6.08 17.51 1.77
N LYS A 70 5.15 17.99 2.62
CA LYS A 70 4.98 19.43 2.88
C LYS A 70 6.22 20.08 3.49
N LYS A 71 7.04 19.31 4.24
CA LYS A 71 8.26 19.78 4.89
C LYS A 71 9.51 19.45 4.08
N ASP A 72 9.48 18.38 3.31
CA ASP A 72 10.60 17.91 2.48
C ASP A 72 10.08 17.53 1.08
N PRO A 73 10.10 18.47 0.12
CA PRO A 73 9.69 18.19 -1.27
C PRO A 73 10.51 17.09 -1.94
N ASP A 74 11.77 16.90 -1.54
CA ASP A 74 12.68 15.90 -2.10
C ASP A 74 12.50 14.51 -1.47
N LYS A 75 11.46 14.31 -0.67
CA LYS A 75 11.17 13.09 0.07
C LYS A 75 11.30 11.82 -0.77
N ILE A 76 10.74 11.79 -1.97
CA ILE A 76 10.79 10.61 -2.84
C ILE A 76 12.21 10.37 -3.35
N ALA A 77 12.91 11.41 -3.81
CA ALA A 77 14.31 11.29 -4.24
C ALA A 77 15.21 10.77 -3.11
N LYS A 78 15.03 11.29 -1.88
CA LYS A 78 15.80 10.86 -0.70
C LYS A 78 15.46 9.43 -0.26
N SER A 79 14.26 8.95 -0.51
CA SER A 79 13.89 7.56 -0.20
C SER A 79 14.57 6.54 -1.10
N GLY A 80 15.06 6.97 -2.26
CA GLY A 80 15.65 6.11 -3.29
C GLY A 80 14.63 5.29 -4.08
N LEU A 81 13.34 5.52 -3.88
CA LEU A 81 12.28 4.80 -4.60
C LEU A 81 12.18 5.26 -6.05
N ASN A 82 12.11 4.30 -6.96
CA ASN A 82 11.92 4.52 -8.39
C ASN A 82 10.42 4.64 -8.72
N VAL A 83 10.07 5.63 -9.54
CA VAL A 83 8.68 5.99 -9.84
C VAL A 83 8.40 5.87 -11.32
N ILE A 84 7.28 5.25 -11.68
CA ILE A 84 6.67 5.32 -13.00
C ILE A 84 5.20 5.75 -12.86
N ALA A 85 4.59 6.22 -13.94
CA ALA A 85 3.15 6.48 -13.95
C ALA A 85 2.38 5.15 -14.07
N SER A 86 1.24 5.05 -13.35
CA SER A 86 0.28 3.99 -13.60
C SER A 86 -0.39 4.18 -14.96
N GLU A 87 -0.76 3.07 -15.61
CA GLU A 87 -1.53 3.08 -16.86
C GLU A 87 -3.05 3.10 -16.63
N ASN A 88 -3.51 2.76 -15.42
CA ASN A 88 -4.93 2.56 -15.12
C ASN A 88 -5.54 3.61 -14.18
N VAL A 89 -4.69 4.32 -13.42
CA VAL A 89 -5.11 5.35 -12.45
C VAL A 89 -4.15 6.54 -12.47
N ASP A 90 -4.62 7.73 -12.14
CA ASP A 90 -3.77 8.94 -12.03
C ASP A 90 -2.97 8.93 -10.72
N ALA A 91 -2.02 7.97 -10.62
CA ALA A 91 -1.20 7.76 -9.45
C ALA A 91 0.19 7.16 -9.79
N PRO A 92 1.22 7.36 -8.94
CA PRO A 92 2.54 6.79 -9.15
C PRO A 92 2.58 5.31 -8.75
N VAL A 93 3.35 4.51 -9.49
CA VAL A 93 3.77 3.16 -9.13
C VAL A 93 5.23 3.21 -8.70
N PHE A 94 5.54 2.68 -7.53
CA PHE A 94 6.91 2.55 -7.01
C PHE A 94 7.43 1.15 -7.33
N THR A 95 8.35 1.05 -8.30
CA THR A 95 8.79 -0.22 -8.89
C THR A 95 9.69 -1.07 -8.00
N ASP A 96 10.13 -0.52 -6.86
CA ASP A 96 10.93 -1.24 -5.85
C ASP A 96 10.08 -2.23 -5.02
N PHE A 97 8.77 -2.10 -5.07
CA PHE A 97 7.86 -3.01 -4.38
C PHE A 97 7.37 -4.12 -5.32
N PRO A 98 7.34 -5.38 -4.86
CA PRO A 98 7.06 -6.54 -5.72
C PRO A 98 5.60 -6.60 -6.22
N MET A 99 4.68 -5.94 -5.53
CA MET A 99 3.26 -5.94 -5.89
C MET A 99 2.61 -4.61 -5.54
N THR A 100 1.76 -4.13 -6.44
CA THR A 100 1.04 -2.86 -6.30
C THR A 100 -0.41 -3.03 -6.78
N MET A 101 -1.37 -2.61 -5.96
CA MET A 101 -2.77 -2.45 -6.36
C MET A 101 -2.98 -1.04 -6.88
N GLU A 102 -3.70 -0.90 -7.98
CA GLU A 102 -4.16 0.37 -8.55
C GLU A 102 -5.62 0.57 -8.14
N CYS A 103 -5.93 1.68 -7.47
CA CYS A 103 -7.16 1.85 -6.72
C CYS A 103 -7.89 3.15 -7.07
N ARG A 104 -9.24 3.09 -7.03
CA ARG A 104 -10.13 4.25 -7.19
C ARG A 104 -11.07 4.34 -6.00
N ILE A 105 -11.17 5.51 -5.38
CA ILE A 105 -12.06 5.74 -4.24
C ILE A 105 -13.52 5.62 -4.70
N ILE A 106 -14.30 4.80 -3.99
CA ILE A 106 -15.74 4.64 -4.20
C ILE A 106 -16.54 5.17 -3.01
N GLU A 107 -15.95 5.22 -1.82
CA GLU A 107 -16.56 5.75 -0.62
C GLU A 107 -15.51 6.44 0.24
N LYS A 108 -15.84 7.61 0.75
CA LYS A 108 -15.02 8.35 1.69
C LYS A 108 -15.89 8.87 2.81
N GLN A 109 -15.56 8.50 4.04
CA GLN A 109 -16.16 9.14 5.21
C GLN A 109 -15.68 10.60 5.29
N LYS A 110 -16.60 11.48 5.69
CA LYS A 110 -16.27 12.90 5.91
C LYS A 110 -15.07 13.02 6.84
N GLU A 111 -14.10 13.83 6.40
CA GLU A 111 -12.89 14.08 7.17
C GLU A 111 -13.23 14.76 8.50
N SER A 112 -12.67 14.19 9.59
CA SER A 112 -12.73 14.75 10.93
C SER A 112 -11.40 15.38 11.32
N ASP A 113 -11.30 15.95 12.52
CA ASP A 113 -10.03 16.47 13.04
C ASP A 113 -8.97 15.35 13.23
N THR A 114 -9.42 14.10 13.40
CA THR A 114 -8.55 12.93 13.57
C THR A 114 -8.21 12.21 12.27
N GLY A 115 -8.86 12.54 11.17
CA GLY A 115 -8.63 11.92 9.87
C GLY A 115 -9.89 11.42 9.17
N CYS A 116 -9.70 10.51 8.23
CA CYS A 116 -10.76 9.88 7.46
C CYS A 116 -10.48 8.39 7.26
N TYR A 117 -11.50 7.65 6.84
CA TYR A 117 -11.31 6.38 6.16
C TYR A 117 -11.89 6.43 4.76
N ILE A 118 -11.31 5.64 3.89
CA ILE A 118 -11.74 5.47 2.50
C ILE A 118 -11.95 4.00 2.20
N ILE A 119 -12.91 3.72 1.32
CA ILE A 119 -13.06 2.43 0.65
C ILE A 119 -12.80 2.66 -0.82
N ALA A 120 -11.95 1.85 -1.41
CA ALA A 120 -11.56 1.96 -2.80
C ALA A 120 -11.71 0.62 -3.51
N GLU A 121 -12.14 0.70 -4.77
CA GLU A 121 -12.11 -0.42 -5.70
C GLU A 121 -10.66 -0.68 -6.15
N ILE A 122 -10.26 -1.95 -6.21
CA ILE A 122 -9.01 -2.41 -6.80
C ILE A 122 -9.29 -2.62 -8.29
N VAL A 123 -8.84 -1.70 -9.14
CA VAL A 123 -9.09 -1.73 -10.58
C VAL A 123 -8.08 -2.61 -11.32
N ASN A 124 -6.87 -2.75 -10.77
CA ASN A 124 -5.83 -3.61 -11.32
C ASN A 124 -4.81 -3.99 -10.23
N ILE A 125 -4.05 -5.05 -10.47
CA ILE A 125 -2.92 -5.49 -9.63
C ILE A 125 -1.72 -5.73 -10.52
N LEU A 126 -0.63 -5.04 -10.23
CA LEU A 126 0.69 -5.24 -10.83
C LEU A 126 1.52 -6.16 -9.92
N CYS A 127 2.24 -7.10 -10.50
CA CYS A 127 3.18 -7.95 -9.78
C CYS A 127 4.43 -8.19 -10.64
N ASP A 128 5.61 -8.03 -10.05
CA ASP A 128 6.87 -8.36 -10.70
C ASP A 128 6.92 -9.89 -10.97
N GLU A 129 7.26 -10.28 -12.19
CA GLU A 129 7.29 -11.67 -12.66
C GLU A 129 8.20 -12.56 -11.80
N ASN A 130 9.26 -12.01 -11.22
CA ASN A 130 10.16 -12.72 -10.32
C ASN A 130 9.47 -13.25 -9.06
N TYR A 131 8.33 -12.68 -8.69
CA TYR A 131 7.55 -13.07 -7.52
C TYR A 131 6.30 -13.89 -7.86
N LEU A 132 6.21 -14.40 -9.09
CA LEU A 132 5.13 -15.33 -9.43
C LEU A 132 5.46 -16.76 -9.03
N ALA A 133 4.45 -17.50 -8.61
CA ALA A 133 4.48 -18.93 -8.44
C ALA A 133 4.36 -19.63 -9.80
N LYS A 134 4.56 -20.97 -9.82
CA LYS A 134 4.49 -21.76 -11.06
C LYS A 134 3.12 -21.73 -11.76
N ASP A 135 2.07 -21.43 -11.02
CA ASP A 135 0.69 -21.28 -11.53
C ASP A 135 0.36 -19.87 -12.01
N GLY A 136 1.36 -18.97 -12.06
CA GLY A 136 1.24 -17.59 -12.50
C GLY A 136 0.63 -16.62 -11.48
N LYS A 137 0.39 -17.06 -10.24
CA LYS A 137 -0.14 -16.20 -9.18
C LYS A 137 1.00 -15.59 -8.35
N PRO A 138 0.75 -14.41 -7.72
CA PRO A 138 1.69 -13.82 -6.79
C PRO A 138 2.07 -14.79 -5.65
N ASP A 139 3.37 -14.98 -5.43
CA ASP A 139 3.92 -15.81 -4.35
C ASP A 139 4.31 -14.93 -3.16
N ILE A 140 3.40 -14.85 -2.20
CA ILE A 140 3.55 -14.01 -1.00
C ILE A 140 4.78 -14.41 -0.16
N GLU A 141 5.16 -15.69 -0.15
CA GLU A 141 6.33 -16.14 0.60
C GLU A 141 7.64 -15.65 -0.02
N LYS A 142 7.72 -15.63 -1.37
CA LYS A 142 8.89 -15.08 -2.08
C LYS A 142 9.07 -13.58 -1.88
N MET A 143 7.99 -12.85 -1.67
CA MET A 143 8.03 -11.40 -1.56
C MET A 143 8.63 -10.90 -0.25
N ASN A 144 8.81 -11.73 0.77
CA ASN A 144 9.29 -11.32 2.09
C ASN A 144 8.53 -10.12 2.66
N LEU A 145 7.20 -10.12 2.53
CA LEU A 145 6.35 -9.02 2.99
C LEU A 145 6.46 -8.82 4.50
N ILE A 146 6.38 -7.56 4.92
CA ILE A 146 6.40 -7.18 6.33
C ILE A 146 5.07 -6.62 6.80
N THR A 147 4.80 -6.77 8.09
CA THR A 147 3.64 -6.18 8.78
C THR A 147 4.08 -5.31 9.93
N PHE A 148 3.33 -4.23 10.20
CA PHE A 148 3.55 -3.40 11.36
C PHE A 148 3.02 -4.11 12.63
N ASN A 149 3.83 -4.09 13.68
CA ASN A 149 3.49 -4.60 15.00
C ASN A 149 3.31 -3.42 15.96
N PRO A 150 2.08 -3.00 16.26
CA PRO A 150 1.83 -1.83 17.11
C PRO A 150 2.18 -2.03 18.58
N ILE A 151 2.33 -3.28 19.03
CA ILE A 151 2.67 -3.58 20.43
C ILE A 151 4.14 -3.26 20.71
N GLN A 152 5.02 -3.65 19.76
CA GLN A 152 6.47 -3.46 19.89
C GLN A 152 7.00 -2.29 19.05
N MET A 153 6.11 -1.57 18.36
CA MET A 153 6.46 -0.49 17.43
C MET A 153 7.54 -0.93 16.43
N GLY A 154 7.35 -2.11 15.84
CA GLY A 154 8.32 -2.74 14.96
C GLY A 154 7.69 -3.34 13.71
N TYR A 155 8.53 -3.91 12.85
CA TYR A 155 8.11 -4.61 11.65
C TYR A 155 8.45 -6.10 11.78
N ASN A 156 7.48 -6.97 11.46
CA ASN A 156 7.64 -8.41 11.46
C ASN A 156 7.49 -8.96 10.06
N LEU A 157 8.30 -9.97 9.72
CA LEU A 157 8.15 -10.72 8.47
C LEU A 157 6.82 -11.48 8.48
N LEU A 158 6.08 -11.42 7.38
CA LEU A 158 4.94 -12.31 7.15
C LEU A 158 5.49 -13.72 6.85
N GLY A 159 5.19 -14.68 7.72
CA GLY A 159 5.78 -16.01 7.69
C GLY A 159 5.23 -16.93 6.61
N LYS A 160 5.64 -18.21 6.67
CA LYS A 160 5.22 -19.27 5.75
C LYS A 160 3.73 -19.58 5.87
N ARG A 161 3.15 -20.07 4.78
CA ARG A 161 1.80 -20.63 4.79
C ARG A 161 1.70 -21.78 5.81
N VAL A 162 0.68 -21.74 6.66
CA VAL A 162 0.48 -22.70 7.76
C VAL A 162 -0.74 -23.60 7.57
N GLY A 163 -1.58 -23.33 6.53
CA GLY A 163 -2.78 -24.13 6.30
C GLY A 163 -3.57 -23.68 5.07
N ASN A 164 -4.71 -24.32 4.85
CA ASN A 164 -5.63 -24.08 3.74
C ASN A 164 -6.92 -23.43 4.25
N ALA A 165 -7.16 -22.19 3.83
CA ALA A 165 -8.40 -21.51 4.15
C ALA A 165 -9.62 -22.27 3.59
N PHE A 166 -10.74 -22.22 4.31
CA PHE A 166 -12.01 -22.87 3.98
C PHE A 166 -11.94 -24.42 3.85
N SER A 167 -10.83 -25.04 4.21
CA SER A 167 -10.59 -26.47 4.10
C SER A 167 -10.22 -27.14 5.42
N ASP A 168 -9.17 -26.66 6.09
CA ASP A 168 -8.60 -27.37 7.24
C ASP A 168 -9.58 -27.46 8.42
N GLY A 169 -10.43 -26.44 8.63
CA GLY A 169 -11.51 -26.46 9.64
C GLY A 169 -12.58 -27.54 9.43
N LYS A 170 -12.64 -28.18 8.25
CA LYS A 170 -13.59 -29.29 8.01
C LYS A 170 -13.26 -30.54 8.87
N ALA A 171 -12.04 -30.63 9.39
CA ALA A 171 -11.64 -31.70 10.31
C ALA A 171 -12.42 -31.70 11.64
N LEU A 172 -13.13 -30.60 11.97
CA LEU A 172 -13.98 -30.47 13.17
C LEU A 172 -15.46 -30.77 12.89
N LYS A 173 -15.85 -31.13 11.67
CA LYS A 173 -17.19 -31.55 11.30
C LYS A 173 -17.30 -33.05 11.44
#